data_ed9c12b8014617da4fbc52cd1657d245
#
_entry.id   ed9c12b8014617da4fbc52cd1657d245
#
_cell.length_a   1.000
_cell.length_b   1.000
_cell.length_c   1.000
_cell.angle_alpha   90.00
_cell.angle_beta   90.00
_cell.angle_gamma   90.00
#
_symmetry.space_group_name_H-M   'P 1'
#
loop_
_entity.id
_entity.type
_entity.pdbx_description
1 polymer ?
#
loop_
_entity_poly.entity_id
_entity_poly.type
_entity_poly.pdbx_seq_one_letter_code
_entity_poly.pdbx_strand_id
1 'polypeptide(L)'
;MQDLKSRCDITDIVSSYVNLKRRGKNMVGLCPFHNEKSPSFNVYPENNSFYCFGCGAGGDVITFIRKIENLDYIEAVKMLADRVGLQMPEQGVDDSMSRLRQRVLEINRESARFFHSALLSPEGKPGLDYFARRRLPMKMIRHFGLGWAPESRFALVNHLRSKGYSEREMIAANVAVETRSGRAMDRFHARVMFPIIDLRGNVVAFGGRILTNEKPKYINTSDTPVYHKSSGLFAMNFAKNALENDRIILAEGYMDVISLHKAGIENAIASLGTALTAEQARIIARYAKEVVICYDSDEAGQKAAQRAIPILRGAGLLVRVMAVPGNKDPDEFINACGDEGAARFRRLIEQSGNDVEYRLAKLKSGYDLSNENGRIQYLMAAVELLAGLENAIERDVYVSRLSQELNVDKNAILQQMSVSVRKKARAAQRQQQRDMTEQLSARRDTVNPEKRRYVRVANAEERLIACLFHNNDLAQSLNRRVPPEKFVTAFNRRLYQSLLGKIINEETVTSPQITDFSAECTPDEMGCLAKIVQENAGITAKDAEEYVQIILSEGALTDTDKVRGANPADLQAQLDALRKQKK
;
A
#
# COMPACT_ATOMS: atom_id res chain seq x y z
N MET A 1 -2.60 -31.23 8.68
CA MET A 1 -2.33 -29.83 9.13
C MET A 1 -1.93 -29.75 10.59
N GLN A 2 -2.68 -30.32 11.53
CA GLN A 2 -2.25 -30.37 12.96
C GLN A 2 -0.94 -31.15 13.13
N ASP A 3 -0.77 -32.27 12.42
CA ASP A 3 0.46 -33.08 12.44
C ASP A 3 1.69 -32.30 11.93
N LEU A 4 1.55 -31.50 10.87
CA LEU A 4 2.63 -30.62 10.39
C LEU A 4 3.02 -29.58 11.44
N LYS A 5 2.02 -28.89 12.03
CA LYS A 5 2.27 -27.87 13.07
C LYS A 5 2.91 -28.46 14.32
N SER A 6 2.57 -29.70 14.69
CA SER A 6 3.17 -30.37 15.86
C SER A 6 4.61 -30.84 15.63
N ARG A 7 4.99 -31.11 14.38
CA ARG A 7 6.35 -31.50 14.00
C ARG A 7 7.28 -30.32 13.72
N CYS A 8 6.71 -29.15 13.44
CA CYS A 8 7.48 -27.91 13.21
C CYS A 8 7.59 -27.13 14.51
N ASP A 9 8.76 -27.21 15.17
CA ASP A 9 9.08 -26.31 16.28
C ASP A 9 9.32 -24.90 15.73
N ILE A 10 8.54 -23.94 16.19
CA ILE A 10 8.68 -22.55 15.74
C ILE A 10 10.02 -21.95 16.12
N THR A 11 10.61 -22.39 17.22
CA THR A 11 11.93 -21.91 17.68
C THR A 11 13.01 -22.31 16.69
N ASP A 12 12.99 -23.57 16.24
CA ASP A 12 13.97 -24.09 15.28
C ASP A 12 13.81 -23.43 13.91
N ILE A 13 12.57 -23.25 13.47
CA ILE A 13 12.27 -22.60 12.20
C ILE A 13 12.72 -21.13 12.23
N VAL A 14 12.32 -20.37 13.26
CA VAL A 14 12.64 -18.96 13.38
C VAL A 14 14.13 -18.74 13.60
N SER A 15 14.82 -19.61 14.36
CA SER A 15 16.26 -19.49 14.61
C SER A 15 17.11 -19.59 13.35
N SER A 16 16.58 -20.18 12.26
CA SER A 16 17.27 -20.19 10.97
C SER A 16 17.25 -18.84 10.24
N TYR A 17 16.44 -17.89 10.70
CA TYR A 17 16.29 -16.55 10.12
C TYR A 17 16.64 -15.43 11.10
N VAL A 18 16.48 -15.67 12.41
CA VAL A 18 16.60 -14.66 13.46
C VAL A 18 17.47 -15.18 14.58
N ASN A 19 18.43 -14.38 15.02
CA ASN A 19 19.23 -14.72 16.21
C ASN A 19 18.37 -14.52 17.46
N LEU A 20 17.89 -15.62 18.06
CA LEU A 20 17.04 -15.63 19.23
C LEU A 20 17.84 -15.79 20.52
N LYS A 21 17.47 -15.02 21.55
CA LYS A 21 18.00 -15.13 22.92
C LYS A 21 16.87 -15.54 23.87
N ARG A 22 17.18 -16.41 24.81
CA ARG A 22 16.19 -16.86 25.81
C ARG A 22 15.87 -15.75 26.81
N ARG A 23 14.59 -15.51 27.04
CA ARG A 23 14.08 -14.58 28.06
C ARG A 23 12.93 -15.23 28.82
N GLY A 24 13.26 -15.86 29.95
CA GLY A 24 12.31 -16.68 30.72
C GLY A 24 11.88 -17.92 29.94
N LYS A 25 10.59 -18.09 29.73
CA LYS A 25 9.99 -19.19 28.94
C LYS A 25 9.98 -18.94 27.42
N ASN A 26 10.19 -17.71 27.00
CA ASN A 26 10.09 -17.27 25.61
C ASN A 26 11.49 -17.05 24.99
N MET A 27 11.53 -16.98 23.65
CA MET A 27 12.69 -16.54 22.91
C MET A 27 12.44 -15.16 22.34
N VAL A 28 13.45 -14.28 22.33
CA VAL A 28 13.35 -12.90 21.89
C VAL A 28 14.47 -12.57 20.93
N GLY A 29 14.17 -11.87 19.84
CA GLY A 29 15.13 -11.42 18.84
C GLY A 29 14.73 -10.10 18.19
N LEU A 30 15.57 -9.62 17.27
CA LEU A 30 15.20 -8.52 16.40
C LEU A 30 14.19 -9.00 15.36
N CYS A 31 13.18 -8.19 15.08
CA CYS A 31 12.12 -8.59 14.16
C CYS A 31 12.61 -8.66 12.71
N PRO A 32 12.36 -9.76 11.99
CA PRO A 32 12.75 -9.86 10.58
C PRO A 32 11.76 -9.13 9.65
N PHE A 33 10.65 -8.62 10.19
CA PHE A 33 9.59 -7.98 9.42
C PHE A 33 9.60 -6.44 9.49
N HIS A 34 10.39 -5.85 10.39
CA HIS A 34 10.64 -4.42 10.47
C HIS A 34 12.01 -4.15 11.08
N ASN A 35 12.56 -2.98 10.81
CA ASN A 35 13.86 -2.59 11.34
C ASN A 35 13.71 -2.06 12.78
N GLU A 36 14.49 -2.63 13.72
CA GLU A 36 14.52 -2.22 15.12
C GLU A 36 15.91 -2.40 15.73
N LYS A 37 16.25 -1.58 16.74
CA LYS A 37 17.51 -1.69 17.48
C LYS A 37 17.37 -2.44 18.79
N SER A 38 16.16 -2.52 19.33
CA SER A 38 15.83 -3.24 20.56
C SER A 38 14.91 -4.41 20.24
N PRO A 39 15.18 -5.62 20.76
CA PRO A 39 14.41 -6.80 20.45
C PRO A 39 12.94 -6.66 20.89
N SER A 40 12.01 -6.68 19.95
CA SER A 40 10.56 -6.70 20.20
C SER A 40 9.85 -7.94 19.63
N PHE A 41 10.58 -8.78 18.91
CA PHE A 41 10.08 -10.01 18.32
C PHE A 41 10.16 -11.16 19.34
N ASN A 42 9.00 -11.68 19.74
CA ASN A 42 8.89 -12.75 20.72
C ASN A 42 8.40 -14.03 20.05
N VAL A 43 9.05 -15.14 20.36
CA VAL A 43 8.65 -16.49 19.99
C VAL A 43 8.21 -17.21 21.25
N TYR A 44 7.06 -17.85 21.18
CA TYR A 44 6.39 -18.56 22.28
C TYR A 44 6.42 -20.07 22.00
N PRO A 45 7.42 -20.82 22.49
CA PRO A 45 7.56 -22.25 22.19
C PRO A 45 6.33 -23.05 22.67
N GLU A 46 5.78 -22.72 23.84
CA GLU A 46 4.62 -23.41 24.42
C GLU A 46 3.38 -23.38 23.52
N ASN A 47 3.19 -22.28 22.77
CA ASN A 47 2.02 -22.07 21.88
C ASN A 47 2.38 -22.23 20.39
N ASN A 48 3.62 -22.58 20.08
CA ASN A 48 4.14 -22.66 18.71
C ASN A 48 3.81 -21.43 17.87
N SER A 49 3.97 -20.22 18.45
CA SER A 49 3.57 -18.94 17.87
C SER A 49 4.64 -17.86 18.04
N PHE A 50 4.51 -16.79 17.27
CA PHE A 50 5.34 -15.58 17.43
C PHE A 50 4.49 -14.33 17.44
N TYR A 51 5.01 -13.27 18.05
CA TYR A 51 4.44 -11.94 18.00
C TYR A 51 5.51 -10.86 18.12
N CYS A 52 5.44 -9.84 17.26
CA CYS A 52 6.29 -8.67 17.33
C CYS A 52 5.53 -7.48 17.94
N PHE A 53 6.00 -6.97 19.05
CA PHE A 53 5.39 -5.81 19.71
C PHE A 53 5.70 -4.48 19.01
N GLY A 54 6.68 -4.45 18.10
CA GLY A 54 7.02 -3.27 17.32
C GLY A 54 6.10 -3.05 16.11
N CYS A 55 5.89 -4.10 15.30
CA CYS A 55 5.12 -3.98 14.05
C CYS A 55 3.78 -4.74 14.04
N GLY A 56 3.42 -5.43 15.15
CA GLY A 56 2.20 -6.22 15.23
C GLY A 56 2.18 -7.52 14.40
N ALA A 57 3.28 -7.88 13.75
CA ALA A 57 3.37 -9.14 13.01
C ALA A 57 3.29 -10.32 13.99
N GLY A 58 2.33 -11.21 13.78
CA GLY A 58 2.14 -12.38 14.65
C GLY A 58 1.48 -13.54 13.91
N GLY A 59 1.56 -14.73 14.50
CA GLY A 59 0.96 -15.94 13.98
C GLY A 59 1.71 -17.20 14.37
N ASP A 60 1.43 -18.28 13.65
CA ASP A 60 2.07 -19.59 13.78
C ASP A 60 3.27 -19.74 12.83
N VAL A 61 3.89 -20.92 12.85
CA VAL A 61 5.04 -21.27 11.99
C VAL A 61 4.74 -21.11 10.49
N ILE A 62 3.52 -21.42 10.06
CA ILE A 62 3.12 -21.27 8.65
C ILE A 62 3.03 -19.78 8.29
N THR A 63 2.44 -18.99 9.18
CA THR A 63 2.35 -17.53 9.01
C THR A 63 3.74 -16.88 8.98
N PHE A 64 4.69 -17.39 9.79
CA PHE A 64 6.07 -16.93 9.79
C PHE A 64 6.74 -17.18 8.43
N ILE A 65 6.71 -18.42 7.94
CA ILE A 65 7.30 -18.79 6.64
C ILE A 65 6.63 -18.03 5.49
N ARG A 66 5.31 -17.90 5.49
CA ARG A 66 4.60 -17.08 4.50
C ARG A 66 5.13 -15.65 4.42
N LYS A 67 5.37 -15.04 5.58
CA LYS A 67 5.83 -13.64 5.64
C LYS A 67 7.32 -13.50 5.31
N ILE A 68 8.16 -14.40 5.77
CA ILE A 68 9.62 -14.28 5.61
C ILE A 68 10.06 -14.66 4.19
N GLU A 69 9.47 -15.71 3.62
CA GLU A 69 9.77 -16.19 2.27
C GLU A 69 8.84 -15.61 1.19
N ASN A 70 7.86 -14.80 1.59
CA ASN A 70 6.84 -14.25 0.71
C ASN A 70 6.09 -15.35 -0.08
N LEU A 71 5.75 -16.45 0.61
CA LEU A 71 5.06 -17.60 0.06
C LEU A 71 3.54 -17.49 0.30
N ASP A 72 2.78 -18.20 -0.54
CA ASP A 72 1.38 -18.47 -0.19
C ASP A 72 1.26 -19.52 0.92
N TYR A 73 0.01 -19.79 1.33
CA TYR A 73 -0.25 -20.74 2.41
C TYR A 73 0.20 -22.16 2.06
N ILE A 74 -0.04 -22.59 0.83
CA ILE A 74 0.24 -23.95 0.36
C ILE A 74 1.74 -24.14 0.11
N GLU A 75 2.39 -23.15 -0.49
CA GLU A 75 3.84 -23.13 -0.68
C GLU A 75 4.57 -23.19 0.66
N ALA A 76 4.12 -22.41 1.65
CA ALA A 76 4.70 -22.45 3.00
C ALA A 76 4.48 -23.80 3.69
N VAL A 77 3.29 -24.39 3.51
CA VAL A 77 2.99 -25.72 4.04
C VAL A 77 3.85 -26.79 3.36
N LYS A 78 4.03 -26.75 2.03
CA LYS A 78 4.91 -27.67 1.30
C LYS A 78 6.35 -27.54 1.78
N MET A 79 6.87 -26.32 1.87
CA MET A 79 8.23 -26.06 2.36
C MET A 79 8.46 -26.60 3.77
N LEU A 80 7.50 -26.42 4.67
CA LEU A 80 7.56 -26.96 6.03
C LEU A 80 7.43 -28.48 6.05
N ALA A 81 6.57 -29.06 5.22
CA ALA A 81 6.40 -30.51 5.09
C ALA A 81 7.69 -31.19 4.60
N ASP A 82 8.33 -30.63 3.57
CA ASP A 82 9.61 -31.10 3.04
C ASP A 82 10.71 -31.05 4.12
N ARG A 83 10.73 -29.96 4.91
CA ARG A 83 11.72 -29.79 5.99
C ARG A 83 11.59 -30.82 7.12
N VAL A 84 10.37 -31.27 7.42
CA VAL A 84 10.12 -32.28 8.47
C VAL A 84 9.89 -33.69 7.92
N GLY A 85 10.13 -33.92 6.62
CA GLY A 85 9.99 -35.22 5.97
C GLY A 85 8.56 -35.74 5.91
N LEU A 86 7.56 -34.85 5.93
CA LEU A 86 6.15 -35.22 5.81
C LEU A 86 5.75 -35.28 4.33
N GLN A 87 5.36 -36.47 3.87
CA GLN A 87 4.72 -36.60 2.56
C GLN A 87 3.32 -35.98 2.62
N MET A 88 3.11 -34.92 1.85
CA MET A 88 1.79 -34.33 1.72
C MET A 88 0.88 -35.25 0.90
N PRO A 89 -0.36 -35.54 1.37
CA PRO A 89 -1.33 -36.25 0.54
C PRO A 89 -1.60 -35.42 -0.73
N GLU A 90 -1.53 -36.05 -1.89
CA GLU A 90 -1.85 -35.39 -3.16
C GLU A 90 -3.31 -34.95 -3.28
N GLN A 91 -4.18 -35.41 -2.39
CA GLN A 91 -5.61 -35.12 -2.37
C GLN A 91 -6.05 -34.56 -1.01
N GLY A 92 -6.54 -33.29 -0.98
CA GLY A 92 -7.26 -32.78 0.18
C GLY A 92 -7.02 -31.33 0.60
N VAL A 93 -6.12 -30.60 -0.02
CA VAL A 93 -6.05 -29.13 0.12
C VAL A 93 -6.83 -28.54 -1.04
N ASP A 94 -7.60 -27.48 -0.81
CA ASP A 94 -8.32 -26.75 -1.87
C ASP A 94 -7.30 -26.22 -2.89
N ASP A 95 -6.96 -27.06 -3.86
CA ASP A 95 -5.93 -26.89 -4.87
C ASP A 95 -6.37 -25.90 -5.96
N SER A 96 -7.60 -25.39 -5.86
CA SER A 96 -8.20 -24.52 -6.88
C SER A 96 -7.45 -23.20 -7.03
N MET A 97 -7.05 -22.58 -5.91
CA MET A 97 -6.29 -21.32 -5.94
C MET A 97 -4.84 -21.52 -6.41
N SER A 98 -4.20 -22.61 -6.01
CA SER A 98 -2.84 -22.95 -6.45
C SER A 98 -2.83 -23.23 -7.97
N ARG A 99 -3.78 -24.01 -8.48
CA ARG A 99 -3.95 -24.24 -9.92
C ARG A 99 -4.25 -22.95 -10.66
N LEU A 100 -5.12 -22.08 -10.12
CA LEU A 100 -5.43 -20.80 -10.74
C LEU A 100 -4.17 -19.91 -10.83
N ARG A 101 -3.34 -19.86 -9.78
CA ARG A 101 -2.06 -19.12 -9.80
C ARG A 101 -1.11 -19.64 -10.87
N GLN A 102 -0.95 -20.95 -10.96
CA GLN A 102 -0.13 -21.56 -11.99
C GLN A 102 -0.65 -21.21 -13.39
N ARG A 103 -1.98 -21.35 -13.62
CA ARG A 103 -2.61 -20.99 -14.89
C ARG A 103 -2.42 -19.49 -15.22
N VAL A 104 -2.53 -18.61 -14.24
CA VAL A 104 -2.30 -17.17 -14.43
C VAL A 104 -0.84 -16.89 -14.83
N LEU A 105 0.14 -17.56 -14.21
CA LEU A 105 1.56 -17.42 -14.62
C LEU A 105 1.80 -17.95 -16.05
N GLU A 106 1.18 -19.05 -16.44
CA GLU A 106 1.25 -19.59 -17.79
C GLU A 106 0.65 -18.60 -18.81
N ILE A 107 -0.53 -18.04 -18.53
CA ILE A 107 -1.20 -17.02 -19.34
C ILE A 107 -0.31 -15.78 -19.49
N ASN A 108 0.26 -15.29 -18.38
CA ASN A 108 1.14 -14.12 -18.44
C ASN A 108 2.38 -14.38 -19.31
N ARG A 109 3.00 -15.54 -19.16
CA ARG A 109 4.16 -15.93 -19.97
C ARG A 109 3.80 -16.04 -21.46
N GLU A 110 2.65 -16.64 -21.80
CA GLU A 110 2.18 -16.75 -23.16
C GLU A 110 1.79 -15.37 -23.74
N SER A 111 1.14 -14.53 -22.94
CA SER A 111 0.83 -13.14 -23.32
C SER A 111 2.08 -12.32 -23.59
N ALA A 112 3.14 -12.47 -22.78
CA ALA A 112 4.41 -11.79 -23.03
C ALA A 112 5.05 -12.22 -24.35
N ARG A 113 5.02 -13.53 -24.68
CA ARG A 113 5.48 -14.06 -25.96
C ARG A 113 4.67 -13.52 -27.12
N PHE A 114 3.34 -13.51 -26.97
CA PHE A 114 2.43 -12.96 -27.97
C PHE A 114 2.75 -11.48 -28.26
N PHE A 115 2.82 -10.64 -27.23
CA PHE A 115 3.12 -9.21 -27.41
C PHE A 115 4.50 -8.97 -28.00
N HIS A 116 5.51 -9.76 -27.60
CA HIS A 116 6.86 -9.65 -28.17
C HIS A 116 6.89 -10.06 -29.65
N SER A 117 6.21 -11.14 -30.02
CA SER A 117 6.07 -11.58 -31.40
C SER A 117 5.30 -10.58 -32.25
N ALA A 118 4.22 -9.99 -31.70
CA ALA A 118 3.45 -8.95 -32.36
C ALA A 118 4.30 -7.68 -32.61
N LEU A 119 5.18 -7.31 -31.67
CA LEU A 119 6.11 -6.19 -31.86
C LEU A 119 7.04 -6.40 -33.06
N LEU A 120 7.51 -7.63 -33.28
CA LEU A 120 8.42 -7.98 -34.34
C LEU A 120 7.71 -8.28 -35.69
N SER A 121 6.39 -8.28 -35.73
CA SER A 121 5.58 -8.43 -36.93
C SER A 121 5.32 -7.06 -37.59
N PRO A 122 4.79 -7.05 -38.85
CA PRO A 122 4.39 -5.81 -39.50
C PRO A 122 3.41 -4.94 -38.71
N GLU A 123 2.51 -5.56 -37.91
CA GLU A 123 1.56 -4.85 -37.06
C GLU A 123 2.26 -4.10 -35.91
N GLY A 124 3.43 -4.55 -35.50
CA GLY A 124 4.22 -3.95 -34.41
C GLY A 124 5.01 -2.71 -34.82
N LYS A 125 4.97 -2.30 -36.10
CA LYS A 125 5.70 -1.13 -36.60
C LYS A 125 5.52 0.12 -35.73
N PRO A 126 4.31 0.51 -35.28
CA PRO A 126 4.15 1.68 -34.41
C PRO A 126 4.95 1.57 -33.10
N GLY A 127 5.00 0.37 -32.51
CA GLY A 127 5.77 0.08 -31.30
C GLY A 127 7.29 0.14 -31.56
N LEU A 128 7.77 -0.46 -32.66
CA LEU A 128 9.18 -0.38 -33.04
C LEU A 128 9.62 1.06 -33.34
N ASP A 129 8.80 1.83 -34.05
CA ASP A 129 9.06 3.24 -34.34
C ASP A 129 9.11 4.08 -33.06
N TYR A 130 8.27 3.76 -32.06
CA TYR A 130 8.32 4.38 -30.73
C TYR A 130 9.65 4.10 -30.04
N PHE A 131 10.09 2.84 -29.97
CA PHE A 131 11.36 2.48 -29.35
C PHE A 131 12.57 3.02 -30.11
N ALA A 132 12.50 3.09 -31.43
CA ALA A 132 13.55 3.70 -32.25
C ALA A 132 13.70 5.20 -31.97
N ARG A 133 12.59 5.95 -31.86
CA ARG A 133 12.62 7.36 -31.42
C ARG A 133 13.25 7.56 -30.05
N ARG A 134 13.08 6.57 -29.14
CA ARG A 134 13.73 6.54 -27.82
C ARG A 134 15.17 5.99 -27.88
N ARG A 135 15.72 5.76 -29.09
CA ARG A 135 17.07 5.21 -29.32
C ARG A 135 17.31 3.90 -28.55
N LEU A 136 16.28 3.05 -28.46
CA LEU A 136 16.36 1.79 -27.75
C LEU A 136 16.84 0.68 -28.69
N PRO A 137 18.01 0.05 -28.46
CA PRO A 137 18.51 -1.00 -29.29
C PRO A 137 17.74 -2.32 -29.12
N MET A 138 17.73 -3.16 -30.15
CA MET A 138 17.04 -4.46 -30.11
C MET A 138 17.49 -5.37 -28.97
N LYS A 139 18.75 -5.25 -28.52
CA LYS A 139 19.25 -5.96 -27.34
C LYS A 139 18.40 -5.64 -26.10
N MET A 140 18.06 -4.37 -25.88
CA MET A 140 17.25 -3.94 -24.73
C MET A 140 15.78 -4.34 -24.88
N ILE A 141 15.24 -4.28 -26.11
CA ILE A 141 13.87 -4.74 -26.39
C ILE A 141 13.72 -6.22 -26.00
N ARG A 142 14.71 -7.05 -26.36
CA ARG A 142 14.75 -8.48 -26.00
C ARG A 142 15.00 -8.69 -24.50
N HIS A 143 15.93 -7.93 -23.91
CA HIS A 143 16.29 -8.04 -22.50
C HIS A 143 15.08 -7.83 -21.58
N PHE A 144 14.27 -6.80 -21.85
CA PHE A 144 13.06 -6.50 -21.09
C PHE A 144 11.81 -7.23 -21.60
N GLY A 145 11.90 -7.98 -22.70
CA GLY A 145 10.77 -8.67 -23.31
C GLY A 145 9.67 -7.71 -23.79
N LEU A 146 10.07 -6.50 -24.24
CA LEU A 146 9.11 -5.47 -24.65
C LEU A 146 8.25 -5.95 -25.82
N GLY A 147 6.99 -5.49 -25.87
CA GLY A 147 6.01 -5.98 -26.82
C GLY A 147 5.12 -4.90 -27.40
N TRP A 148 4.24 -5.33 -28.27
CA TRP A 148 3.15 -4.55 -28.85
C TRP A 148 1.82 -5.28 -28.65
N ALA A 149 0.83 -4.62 -28.08
CA ALA A 149 -0.55 -5.08 -28.08
C ALA A 149 -1.23 -4.56 -29.36
N PRO A 150 -1.68 -5.44 -30.27
CA PRO A 150 -2.32 -5.07 -31.51
C PRO A 150 -3.54 -4.13 -31.31
N GLU A 151 -3.98 -3.47 -32.39
CA GLU A 151 -5.17 -2.60 -32.34
C GLU A 151 -6.47 -3.38 -32.09
N SER A 152 -6.52 -4.63 -32.57
CA SER A 152 -7.64 -5.52 -32.32
C SER A 152 -7.85 -5.75 -30.84
N ARG A 153 -9.10 -5.61 -30.40
CA ARG A 153 -9.51 -5.83 -29.00
C ARG A 153 -9.70 -7.30 -28.63
N PHE A 154 -9.43 -8.23 -29.54
CA PHE A 154 -9.62 -9.66 -29.37
C PHE A 154 -8.42 -10.50 -29.82
N ALA A 155 -7.32 -9.88 -30.19
CA ALA A 155 -6.14 -10.57 -30.73
C ALA A 155 -5.53 -11.52 -29.69
N LEU A 156 -5.27 -11.03 -28.46
CA LEU A 156 -4.72 -11.83 -27.38
C LEU A 156 -5.72 -12.88 -26.88
N VAL A 157 -6.97 -12.49 -26.65
CA VAL A 157 -8.03 -13.43 -26.19
C VAL A 157 -8.19 -14.58 -27.16
N ASN A 158 -8.23 -14.32 -28.47
CA ASN A 158 -8.34 -15.37 -29.49
C ASN A 158 -7.10 -16.28 -29.50
N HIS A 159 -5.90 -15.69 -29.37
CA HIS A 159 -4.66 -16.45 -29.26
C HIS A 159 -4.67 -17.36 -28.03
N LEU A 160 -5.00 -16.83 -26.85
CA LEU A 160 -5.05 -17.62 -25.61
C LEU A 160 -6.13 -18.69 -25.65
N ARG A 161 -7.30 -18.39 -26.25
CA ARG A 161 -8.36 -19.38 -26.47
C ARG A 161 -7.89 -20.54 -27.34
N SER A 162 -7.13 -20.27 -28.42
CA SER A 162 -6.55 -21.33 -29.27
C SER A 162 -5.52 -22.20 -28.54
N LYS A 163 -4.95 -21.69 -27.42
CA LYS A 163 -4.05 -22.43 -26.51
C LYS A 163 -4.78 -23.18 -25.39
N GLY A 164 -6.11 -23.14 -25.36
CA GLY A 164 -6.92 -23.86 -24.38
C GLY A 164 -7.10 -23.14 -23.02
N TYR A 165 -6.87 -21.82 -22.97
CA TYR A 165 -7.18 -21.02 -21.78
C TYR A 165 -8.63 -20.56 -21.81
N SER A 166 -9.30 -20.61 -20.66
CA SER A 166 -10.68 -20.14 -20.49
C SER A 166 -10.73 -18.62 -20.30
N GLU A 167 -11.85 -18.00 -20.67
CA GLU A 167 -12.06 -16.55 -20.48
C GLU A 167 -11.96 -16.16 -19.01
N ARG A 168 -12.45 -17.01 -18.09
CA ARG A 168 -12.35 -16.78 -16.64
C ARG A 168 -10.90 -16.72 -16.16
N GLU A 169 -10.01 -17.58 -16.66
CA GLU A 169 -8.58 -17.56 -16.34
C GLU A 169 -7.89 -16.31 -16.90
N MET A 170 -8.25 -15.89 -18.13
CA MET A 170 -7.72 -14.67 -18.75
C MET A 170 -8.13 -13.40 -17.98
N ILE A 171 -9.38 -13.36 -17.48
CA ILE A 171 -9.87 -12.26 -16.64
C ILE A 171 -9.18 -12.30 -15.27
N ALA A 172 -8.98 -13.48 -14.67
CA ALA A 172 -8.23 -13.63 -13.43
C ALA A 172 -6.77 -13.19 -13.56
N ALA A 173 -6.13 -13.40 -14.72
CA ALA A 173 -4.80 -12.91 -15.07
C ALA A 173 -4.78 -11.40 -15.37
N ASN A 174 -5.94 -10.76 -15.48
CA ASN A 174 -6.13 -9.36 -15.83
C ASN A 174 -5.49 -8.97 -17.18
N VAL A 175 -5.36 -9.92 -18.10
CA VAL A 175 -5.00 -9.68 -19.52
C VAL A 175 -6.22 -9.46 -20.39
N ALA A 176 -7.39 -9.87 -19.90
CA ALA A 176 -8.69 -9.62 -20.47
C ALA A 176 -9.63 -8.93 -19.47
N VAL A 177 -10.66 -8.28 -20.00
CA VAL A 177 -11.76 -7.69 -19.25
C VAL A 177 -13.08 -8.19 -19.79
N GLU A 178 -14.09 -8.33 -18.93
CA GLU A 178 -15.42 -8.71 -19.33
C GLU A 178 -16.15 -7.53 -19.98
N THR A 179 -16.74 -7.75 -21.13
CA THR A 179 -17.60 -6.77 -21.80
C THR A 179 -19.00 -6.78 -21.20
N ARG A 180 -19.83 -5.77 -21.51
CA ARG A 180 -21.25 -5.74 -21.12
C ARG A 180 -22.06 -6.94 -21.62
N SER A 181 -21.60 -7.59 -22.70
CA SER A 181 -22.24 -8.80 -23.26
C SER A 181 -21.71 -10.10 -22.65
N GLY A 182 -20.88 -10.05 -21.60
CA GLY A 182 -20.33 -11.23 -20.93
C GLY A 182 -19.15 -11.91 -21.66
N ARG A 183 -18.61 -11.30 -22.73
CA ARG A 183 -17.46 -11.85 -23.47
C ARG A 183 -16.15 -11.25 -22.98
N ALA A 184 -15.08 -12.02 -22.98
CA ALA A 184 -13.74 -11.52 -22.70
C ALA A 184 -13.22 -10.68 -23.89
N MET A 185 -12.59 -9.55 -23.59
CA MET A 185 -11.95 -8.64 -24.51
C MET A 185 -10.56 -8.28 -23.98
N ASP A 186 -9.60 -8.05 -24.86
CA ASP A 186 -8.23 -7.67 -24.51
C ASP A 186 -8.22 -6.42 -23.63
N ARG A 187 -7.56 -6.50 -22.50
CA ARG A 187 -7.34 -5.35 -21.62
C ARG A 187 -6.39 -4.33 -22.23
N PHE A 188 -5.39 -4.82 -22.96
CA PHE A 188 -4.37 -4.02 -23.61
C PHE A 188 -4.56 -4.10 -25.12
N HIS A 189 -4.69 -2.96 -25.78
CA HIS A 189 -4.77 -2.83 -27.23
C HIS A 189 -4.12 -1.51 -27.67
N ALA A 190 -3.55 -1.46 -28.85
CA ALA A 190 -2.86 -0.30 -29.42
C ALA A 190 -1.80 0.31 -28.47
N ARG A 191 -1.02 -0.54 -27.76
CA ARG A 191 -0.08 -0.11 -26.72
C ARG A 191 1.27 -0.80 -26.86
N VAL A 192 2.34 -0.08 -26.56
CA VAL A 192 3.63 -0.72 -26.25
C VAL A 192 3.54 -1.36 -24.87
N MET A 193 4.09 -2.58 -24.75
CA MET A 193 3.92 -3.42 -23.58
C MET A 193 5.24 -3.60 -22.83
N PHE A 194 5.14 -3.53 -21.51
CA PHE A 194 6.23 -3.69 -20.55
C PHE A 194 5.89 -4.84 -19.60
N PRO A 195 6.47 -6.04 -19.79
CA PRO A 195 6.29 -7.13 -18.85
C PRO A 195 6.89 -6.78 -17.48
N ILE A 196 6.16 -7.07 -16.42
CA ILE A 196 6.62 -6.94 -15.04
C ILE A 196 7.00 -8.33 -14.58
N ILE A 197 8.27 -8.49 -14.19
CA ILE A 197 8.88 -9.78 -13.85
C ILE A 197 9.17 -9.80 -12.35
N ASP A 198 8.76 -10.87 -11.68
CA ASP A 198 9.02 -11.07 -10.26
C ASP A 198 10.48 -11.45 -9.98
N LEU A 199 10.85 -11.54 -8.71
CA LEU A 199 12.21 -11.90 -8.29
C LEU A 199 12.62 -13.34 -8.69
N ARG A 200 11.66 -14.19 -9.06
CA ARG A 200 11.88 -15.58 -9.53
C ARG A 200 11.98 -15.68 -11.05
N GLY A 201 11.76 -14.58 -11.78
CA GLY A 201 11.80 -14.53 -13.23
C GLY A 201 10.46 -14.82 -13.93
N ASN A 202 9.35 -14.89 -13.19
CA ASN A 202 8.03 -15.08 -13.78
C ASN A 202 7.45 -13.73 -14.24
N VAL A 203 6.79 -13.71 -15.38
CA VAL A 203 5.97 -12.58 -15.80
C VAL A 203 4.70 -12.58 -14.96
N VAL A 204 4.52 -11.58 -14.10
CA VAL A 204 3.39 -11.50 -13.15
C VAL A 204 2.35 -10.45 -13.54
N ALA A 205 2.74 -9.46 -14.35
CA ALA A 205 1.88 -8.34 -14.73
C ALA A 205 2.41 -7.63 -15.99
N PHE A 206 1.68 -6.64 -16.45
CA PHE A 206 2.04 -5.81 -17.59
C PHE A 206 1.74 -4.34 -17.34
N GLY A 207 2.62 -3.46 -17.87
CA GLY A 207 2.31 -2.08 -18.15
C GLY A 207 2.07 -1.90 -19.65
N GLY A 208 1.11 -1.04 -20.01
CA GLY A 208 0.81 -0.74 -21.40
C GLY A 208 0.73 0.77 -21.65
N ARG A 209 1.58 1.33 -22.53
CA ARG A 209 1.56 2.74 -22.89
C ARG A 209 0.90 2.94 -24.24
N ILE A 210 -0.11 3.82 -24.30
CA ILE A 210 -0.71 4.25 -25.56
C ILE A 210 0.21 5.23 -26.30
N LEU A 211 0.22 5.17 -27.63
CA LEU A 211 1.04 6.05 -28.48
C LEU A 211 0.28 7.27 -28.98
N THR A 212 -1.03 7.32 -28.81
CA THR A 212 -1.90 8.46 -29.13
C THR A 212 -1.99 9.44 -27.94
N ASN A 213 -2.69 10.55 -28.11
CA ASN A 213 -2.95 11.53 -27.06
C ASN A 213 -4.11 11.15 -26.12
N GLU A 214 -4.67 9.95 -26.27
CA GLU A 214 -5.73 9.45 -25.41
C GLU A 214 -5.23 9.22 -23.98
N LYS A 215 -6.13 9.40 -23.01
CA LYS A 215 -5.86 9.10 -21.59
C LYS A 215 -6.60 7.84 -21.16
N PRO A 216 -6.06 7.06 -20.24
CA PRO A 216 -4.77 7.24 -19.57
C PRO A 216 -3.58 6.82 -20.44
N LYS A 217 -2.48 7.59 -20.36
CA LYS A 217 -1.23 7.33 -21.08
C LYS A 217 -0.65 5.95 -20.77
N TYR A 218 -0.67 5.56 -19.51
CA TYR A 218 -0.28 4.23 -19.04
C TYR A 218 -1.45 3.54 -18.35
N ILE A 219 -1.59 2.24 -18.60
CA ILE A 219 -2.44 1.33 -17.82
C ILE A 219 -1.57 0.18 -17.31
N ASN A 220 -1.79 -0.24 -16.07
CA ASN A 220 -1.11 -1.35 -15.45
C ASN A 220 -2.09 -2.45 -15.10
N THR A 221 -1.61 -3.70 -15.02
CA THR A 221 -2.35 -4.82 -14.45
C THR A 221 -2.84 -4.44 -13.06
N SER A 222 -4.09 -4.76 -12.75
CA SER A 222 -4.64 -4.66 -11.39
C SER A 222 -4.14 -5.83 -10.54
N ASP A 223 -4.46 -5.86 -9.25
CA ASP A 223 -4.11 -7.00 -8.41
C ASP A 223 -4.71 -8.30 -8.96
N THR A 224 -3.92 -9.35 -8.94
CA THR A 224 -4.24 -10.69 -9.42
C THR A 224 -3.81 -11.73 -8.39
N PRO A 225 -4.13 -13.01 -8.56
CA PRO A 225 -3.61 -14.07 -7.67
C PRO A 225 -2.08 -14.14 -7.58
N VAL A 226 -1.34 -13.56 -8.56
CA VAL A 226 0.14 -13.62 -8.64
C VAL A 226 0.83 -12.26 -8.56
N TYR A 227 0.08 -11.17 -8.51
CA TYR A 227 0.63 -9.81 -8.52
C TYR A 227 -0.16 -8.86 -7.63
N HIS A 228 0.54 -8.10 -6.79
CA HIS A 228 0.01 -6.99 -6.01
C HIS A 228 0.78 -5.71 -6.32
N LYS A 229 0.06 -4.64 -6.64
CA LYS A 229 0.69 -3.34 -6.93
C LYS A 229 1.51 -2.81 -5.76
N SER A 230 1.09 -3.13 -4.54
CA SER A 230 1.77 -2.70 -3.32
C SER A 230 3.17 -3.30 -3.16
N SER A 231 3.47 -4.41 -3.82
CA SER A 231 4.77 -5.10 -3.75
C SER A 231 5.51 -5.15 -5.10
N GLY A 232 4.84 -4.80 -6.20
CA GLY A 232 5.44 -4.82 -7.53
C GLY A 232 6.53 -3.77 -7.71
N LEU A 233 7.70 -4.18 -8.22
CA LEU A 233 8.82 -3.32 -8.59
C LEU A 233 9.31 -3.70 -9.99
N PHE A 234 9.40 -2.73 -10.89
CA PHE A 234 9.91 -2.97 -12.24
C PHE A 234 11.42 -3.11 -12.24
N ALA A 235 11.93 -4.09 -12.96
CA ALA A 235 13.36 -4.42 -13.12
C ALA A 235 14.10 -4.85 -11.85
N MET A 236 13.42 -5.07 -10.71
CA MET A 236 14.07 -5.54 -9.49
C MET A 236 14.70 -6.94 -9.65
N ASN A 237 14.14 -7.78 -10.53
CA ASN A 237 14.72 -9.08 -10.92
C ASN A 237 16.10 -8.96 -11.55
N PHE A 238 16.40 -7.88 -12.25
CA PHE A 238 17.73 -7.58 -12.82
C PHE A 238 18.59 -6.86 -11.79
N ALA A 239 18.06 -5.79 -11.21
CA ALA A 239 18.79 -4.91 -10.31
C ALA A 239 19.42 -5.62 -9.10
N LYS A 240 18.74 -6.63 -8.53
CA LYS A 240 19.26 -7.40 -7.39
C LYS A 240 20.62 -8.07 -7.62
N ASN A 241 20.96 -8.36 -8.88
CA ASN A 241 22.22 -8.99 -9.26
C ASN A 241 23.27 -8.00 -9.81
N ALA A 242 22.90 -6.72 -9.95
CA ALA A 242 23.71 -5.68 -10.53
C ALA A 242 23.97 -4.50 -9.57
N LEU A 243 23.95 -4.78 -8.25
CA LEU A 243 24.14 -3.75 -7.23
C LEU A 243 25.57 -3.21 -7.26
N GLU A 244 25.70 -1.91 -7.39
CA GLU A 244 26.95 -1.17 -7.22
C GLU A 244 26.92 -0.50 -5.83
N ASN A 245 27.87 -0.83 -4.96
CA ASN A 245 27.99 -0.30 -3.58
C ASN A 245 26.73 -0.54 -2.71
N ASP A 246 26.07 -1.68 -2.85
CA ASP A 246 24.81 -1.99 -2.15
C ASP A 246 23.70 -0.94 -2.42
N ARG A 247 23.70 -0.32 -3.60
CA ARG A 247 22.86 0.81 -3.98
C ARG A 247 21.84 0.44 -5.05
N ILE A 248 20.63 0.96 -4.90
CA ILE A 248 19.55 0.95 -5.90
C ILE A 248 19.24 2.37 -6.33
N ILE A 249 18.96 2.54 -7.64
CA ILE A 249 18.44 3.78 -8.21
C ILE A 249 16.92 3.60 -8.37
N LEU A 250 16.14 4.44 -7.72
CA LEU A 250 14.68 4.41 -7.77
C LEU A 250 14.15 5.52 -8.68
N ALA A 251 13.68 5.15 -9.87
CA ALA A 251 13.07 6.04 -10.86
C ALA A 251 11.52 5.95 -10.82
N GLU A 252 10.83 6.80 -11.59
CA GLU A 252 9.35 6.82 -11.60
C GLU A 252 8.76 5.80 -12.57
N GLY A 253 9.32 5.68 -13.78
CA GLY A 253 8.69 5.01 -14.90
C GLY A 253 9.51 3.92 -15.58
N TYR A 254 8.82 3.21 -16.46
CA TYR A 254 9.42 2.13 -17.26
C TYR A 254 10.57 2.62 -18.13
N MET A 255 10.36 3.75 -18.81
CA MET A 255 11.35 4.25 -19.78
C MET A 255 12.60 4.77 -19.11
N ASP A 256 12.47 5.39 -17.93
CA ASP A 256 13.62 5.86 -17.15
C ASP A 256 14.53 4.70 -16.78
N VAL A 257 13.94 3.64 -16.22
CA VAL A 257 14.67 2.42 -15.88
C VAL A 257 15.32 1.78 -17.10
N ILE A 258 14.59 1.62 -18.20
CA ILE A 258 15.11 1.01 -19.42
C ILE A 258 16.28 1.84 -20.00
N SER A 259 16.18 3.18 -19.95
CA SER A 259 17.25 4.08 -20.40
C SER A 259 18.48 4.03 -19.49
N LEU A 260 18.28 3.90 -18.18
CA LEU A 260 19.37 3.68 -17.23
C LEU A 260 20.08 2.35 -17.48
N HIS A 261 19.33 1.26 -17.66
CA HIS A 261 19.91 -0.04 -18.01
C HIS A 261 20.66 -0.01 -19.36
N LYS A 262 20.10 0.69 -20.37
CA LYS A 262 20.79 0.94 -21.64
C LYS A 262 22.13 1.64 -21.45
N ALA A 263 22.21 2.56 -20.49
CA ALA A 263 23.43 3.27 -20.12
C ALA A 263 24.38 2.46 -19.21
N GLY A 264 24.07 1.19 -18.94
CA GLY A 264 24.85 0.31 -18.06
C GLY A 264 24.68 0.60 -16.57
N ILE A 265 23.58 1.23 -16.18
CA ILE A 265 23.17 1.45 -14.77
C ILE A 265 22.04 0.46 -14.46
N GLU A 266 22.44 -0.81 -14.29
CA GLU A 266 21.51 -1.95 -14.24
C GLU A 266 20.88 -2.15 -12.84
N ASN A 267 21.29 -1.38 -11.84
CA ASN A 267 20.70 -1.35 -10.51
C ASN A 267 19.51 -0.36 -10.39
N ALA A 268 18.94 0.06 -11.52
CA ALA A 268 17.78 0.94 -11.55
C ALA A 268 16.45 0.15 -11.54
N ILE A 269 15.48 0.66 -10.78
CA ILE A 269 14.12 0.09 -10.62
C ILE A 269 13.06 1.19 -10.64
N ALA A 270 11.77 0.81 -10.80
CA ALA A 270 10.65 1.74 -10.63
C ALA A 270 9.47 1.16 -9.84
N SER A 271 8.71 2.06 -9.20
CA SER A 271 7.51 1.74 -8.39
C SER A 271 6.21 1.66 -9.19
N LEU A 272 6.25 1.77 -10.52
CA LEU A 272 5.16 1.51 -11.46
C LEU A 272 3.94 2.46 -11.38
N GLY A 273 4.20 3.77 -11.24
CA GLY A 273 3.15 4.80 -11.31
C GLY A 273 2.22 4.84 -10.10
N THR A 274 2.64 4.23 -9.00
CA THR A 274 2.02 4.36 -7.67
C THR A 274 3.01 5.01 -6.71
N ALA A 275 2.50 5.70 -5.69
CA ALA A 275 3.36 6.13 -4.59
C ALA A 275 4.09 4.91 -4.01
N LEU A 276 5.38 5.07 -3.67
CA LEU A 276 6.17 4.02 -3.04
C LEU A 276 5.48 3.52 -1.76
N THR A 277 5.42 2.21 -1.59
CA THR A 277 4.81 1.58 -0.43
C THR A 277 5.85 1.10 0.58
N ALA A 278 5.44 0.89 1.83
CA ALA A 278 6.29 0.30 2.85
C ALA A 278 6.71 -1.15 2.50
N GLU A 279 5.89 -1.88 1.75
CA GLU A 279 6.18 -3.24 1.30
C GLU A 279 7.28 -3.24 0.23
N GLN A 280 7.18 -2.34 -0.77
CA GLN A 280 8.23 -2.13 -1.77
C GLN A 280 9.55 -1.72 -1.12
N ALA A 281 9.53 -0.80 -0.15
CA ALA A 281 10.73 -0.39 0.58
C ALA A 281 11.38 -1.57 1.35
N ARG A 282 10.59 -2.45 1.97
CA ARG A 282 11.10 -3.67 2.62
C ARG A 282 11.73 -4.64 1.62
N ILE A 283 11.15 -4.78 0.42
CA ILE A 283 11.74 -5.61 -0.64
C ILE A 283 13.10 -5.05 -1.03
N ILE A 284 13.21 -3.74 -1.26
CA ILE A 284 14.47 -3.08 -1.58
C ILE A 284 15.51 -3.30 -0.47
N ALA A 285 15.12 -3.13 0.81
CA ALA A 285 15.99 -3.26 1.96
C ALA A 285 16.58 -4.68 2.18
N ARG A 286 16.01 -5.70 1.55
CA ARG A 286 16.61 -7.07 1.56
C ARG A 286 17.85 -7.17 0.67
N TYR A 287 17.99 -6.31 -0.31
CA TYR A 287 19.05 -6.40 -1.32
C TYR A 287 20.03 -5.23 -1.24
N ALA A 288 19.58 -4.03 -0.87
CA ALA A 288 20.40 -2.83 -0.85
C ALA A 288 20.44 -2.17 0.53
N LYS A 289 21.49 -1.38 0.77
CA LYS A 289 21.64 -0.53 1.96
C LYS A 289 21.34 0.93 1.65
N GLU A 290 21.48 1.34 0.38
CA GLU A 290 21.28 2.72 -0.07
C GLU A 290 20.31 2.78 -1.25
N VAL A 291 19.47 3.81 -1.25
CA VAL A 291 18.58 4.15 -2.36
C VAL A 291 18.84 5.58 -2.80
N VAL A 292 19.09 5.77 -4.09
CA VAL A 292 19.11 7.09 -4.72
C VAL A 292 17.78 7.30 -5.42
N ILE A 293 16.96 8.21 -4.92
CA ILE A 293 15.71 8.61 -5.55
C ILE A 293 16.06 9.50 -6.74
N CYS A 294 15.63 9.09 -7.94
CA CYS A 294 15.78 9.81 -9.19
C CYS A 294 14.41 9.96 -9.85
N TYR A 295 13.58 10.80 -9.27
CA TYR A 295 12.23 11.11 -9.76
C TYR A 295 12.26 12.33 -10.66
N ASP A 296 11.17 12.55 -11.41
CA ASP A 296 11.03 13.69 -12.30
C ASP A 296 11.26 15.00 -11.55
N SER A 297 11.90 15.97 -12.22
CA SER A 297 12.25 17.26 -11.60
C SER A 297 11.05 18.19 -11.46
N ASP A 298 9.86 17.81 -11.92
CA ASP A 298 8.64 18.58 -11.79
C ASP A 298 8.07 18.55 -10.35
N GLU A 299 7.03 19.34 -10.09
CA GLU A 299 6.42 19.46 -8.77
C GLU A 299 5.83 18.11 -8.27
N ALA A 300 5.30 17.29 -9.18
CA ALA A 300 4.71 16.00 -8.85
C ALA A 300 5.77 15.00 -8.40
N GLY A 301 6.88 14.88 -9.16
CA GLY A 301 8.02 14.03 -8.81
C GLY A 301 8.70 14.48 -7.52
N GLN A 302 8.84 15.79 -7.30
CA GLN A 302 9.36 16.31 -6.04
C GLN A 302 8.48 15.97 -4.83
N LYS A 303 7.15 16.04 -4.96
CA LYS A 303 6.20 15.62 -3.92
C LYS A 303 6.26 14.10 -3.70
N ALA A 304 6.45 13.33 -4.77
CA ALA A 304 6.62 11.88 -4.69
C ALA A 304 7.91 11.51 -3.94
N ALA A 305 9.02 12.16 -4.24
CA ALA A 305 10.29 11.98 -3.54
C ALA A 305 10.17 12.29 -2.04
N GLN A 306 9.53 13.39 -1.67
CA GLN A 306 9.30 13.73 -0.26
C GLN A 306 8.48 12.69 0.49
N ARG A 307 7.51 12.04 -0.17
CA ARG A 307 6.73 10.95 0.44
C ARG A 307 7.51 9.65 0.53
N ALA A 308 8.39 9.37 -0.44
CA ALA A 308 9.20 8.16 -0.48
C ALA A 308 10.30 8.14 0.60
N ILE A 309 10.92 9.27 0.91
CA ILE A 309 12.02 9.38 1.88
C ILE A 309 11.69 8.75 3.24
N PRO A 310 10.61 9.13 3.96
CA PRO A 310 10.31 8.55 5.27
C PRO A 310 9.98 7.06 5.20
N ILE A 311 9.42 6.57 4.09
CA ILE A 311 9.10 5.16 3.89
C ILE A 311 10.39 4.34 3.74
N LEU A 312 11.33 4.81 2.93
CA LEU A 312 12.64 4.14 2.73
C LEU A 312 13.48 4.18 4.01
N ARG A 313 13.55 5.32 4.71
CA ARG A 313 14.24 5.42 6.00
C ARG A 313 13.61 4.51 7.06
N GLY A 314 12.28 4.42 7.11
CA GLY A 314 11.55 3.50 7.98
C GLY A 314 11.84 2.01 7.71
N ALA A 315 12.26 1.68 6.50
CA ALA A 315 12.76 0.35 6.14
C ALA A 315 14.26 0.14 6.44
N GLY A 316 14.95 1.14 7.00
CA GLY A 316 16.38 1.07 7.38
C GLY A 316 17.35 1.41 6.27
N LEU A 317 16.89 1.98 5.16
CA LEU A 317 17.71 2.35 4.02
C LEU A 317 18.33 3.75 4.20
N LEU A 318 19.56 3.90 3.75
CA LEU A 318 20.17 5.21 3.52
C LEU A 318 19.53 5.80 2.26
N VAL A 319 19.09 7.06 2.34
CA VAL A 319 18.37 7.70 1.24
C VAL A 319 19.17 8.90 0.75
N ARG A 320 19.39 8.93 -0.55
CA ARG A 320 19.92 10.08 -1.29
C ARG A 320 18.89 10.52 -2.31
N VAL A 321 18.91 11.80 -2.66
CA VAL A 321 18.01 12.35 -3.68
C VAL A 321 18.86 13.03 -4.74
N MET A 322 18.62 12.66 -5.98
CA MET A 322 19.26 13.21 -7.14
C MET A 322 18.26 14.05 -7.95
N ALA A 323 18.63 15.28 -8.27
CA ALA A 323 17.91 16.08 -9.26
C ALA A 323 18.68 16.04 -10.58
N VAL A 324 17.98 15.80 -11.68
CA VAL A 324 18.56 15.79 -13.03
C VAL A 324 18.59 17.22 -13.55
N PRO A 325 19.77 17.84 -13.75
CA PRO A 325 19.87 19.23 -14.15
C PRO A 325 19.37 19.46 -15.59
N GLY A 326 18.53 20.48 -15.79
CA GLY A 326 18.13 20.94 -17.12
C GLY A 326 17.18 20.03 -17.90
N ASN A 327 16.89 18.84 -17.41
CA ASN A 327 15.99 17.87 -18.02
C ASN A 327 14.93 17.42 -17.04
N LYS A 328 13.82 16.89 -17.55
CA LYS A 328 12.68 16.47 -16.72
C LYS A 328 12.91 15.11 -16.09
N ASP A 329 13.47 14.16 -16.85
CA ASP A 329 13.61 12.76 -16.45
C ASP A 329 14.97 12.16 -16.88
N PRO A 330 15.35 10.99 -16.32
CA PRO A 330 16.61 10.28 -16.67
C PRO A 330 16.76 9.95 -18.16
N ASP A 331 15.66 9.55 -18.84
CA ASP A 331 15.66 9.20 -20.26
C ASP A 331 16.04 10.42 -21.12
N GLU A 332 15.44 11.59 -20.84
CA GLU A 332 15.77 12.84 -21.54
C GLU A 332 17.24 13.23 -21.33
N PHE A 333 17.74 13.15 -20.10
CA PHE A 333 19.13 13.51 -19.78
C PHE A 333 20.14 12.62 -20.51
N ILE A 334 19.98 11.29 -20.41
CA ILE A 334 20.92 10.34 -21.03
C ILE A 334 20.93 10.52 -22.54
N ASN A 335 19.75 10.66 -23.17
CA ASN A 335 19.65 10.84 -24.61
C ASN A 335 20.16 12.21 -25.09
N ALA A 336 20.02 13.27 -24.30
CA ALA A 336 20.53 14.60 -24.61
C ALA A 336 22.06 14.67 -24.55
N CYS A 337 22.69 13.96 -23.61
CA CYS A 337 24.15 13.93 -23.45
C CYS A 337 24.86 12.95 -24.40
N GLY A 338 24.13 12.16 -25.19
CA GLY A 338 24.71 11.20 -26.16
C GLY A 338 25.65 10.21 -25.47
N ASP A 339 26.83 9.98 -26.08
CA ASP A 339 27.80 8.96 -25.59
C ASP A 339 28.35 9.27 -24.17
N GLU A 340 28.35 10.51 -23.76
CA GLU A 340 28.76 10.91 -22.39
C GLU A 340 27.64 10.75 -21.35
N GLY A 341 26.41 10.48 -21.76
CA GLY A 341 25.22 10.46 -20.90
C GLY A 341 25.38 9.53 -19.71
N ALA A 342 25.89 8.32 -19.94
CA ALA A 342 26.13 7.33 -18.88
C ALA A 342 27.16 7.82 -17.86
N ALA A 343 28.28 8.36 -18.32
CA ALA A 343 29.35 8.86 -17.43
C ALA A 343 28.92 10.08 -16.63
N ARG A 344 28.18 11.00 -17.26
CA ARG A 344 27.64 12.20 -16.58
C ARG A 344 26.58 11.81 -15.54
N PHE A 345 25.71 10.85 -15.86
CA PHE A 345 24.69 10.39 -14.93
C PHE A 345 25.30 9.68 -13.72
N ARG A 346 26.35 8.85 -13.89
CA ARG A 346 27.10 8.27 -12.76
C ARG A 346 27.71 9.33 -11.86
N ARG A 347 28.29 10.42 -12.43
CA ARG A 347 28.77 11.54 -11.61
C ARG A 347 27.66 12.20 -10.80
N LEU A 348 26.46 12.37 -11.37
CA LEU A 348 25.31 12.89 -10.65
C LEU A 348 24.90 11.97 -9.49
N ILE A 349 24.92 10.65 -9.70
CA ILE A 349 24.68 9.67 -8.63
C ILE A 349 25.70 9.87 -7.49
N GLU A 350 27.00 9.96 -7.80
CA GLU A 350 28.03 10.16 -6.78
C GLU A 350 27.92 11.53 -6.07
N GLN A 351 27.53 12.56 -6.77
CA GLN A 351 27.32 13.91 -6.25
C GLN A 351 25.96 14.11 -5.60
N SER A 352 25.03 13.12 -5.70
CA SER A 352 23.70 13.25 -5.11
C SER A 352 23.79 13.51 -3.62
N GLY A 353 23.01 14.48 -3.14
CA GLY A 353 22.96 14.84 -1.74
C GLY A 353 22.23 13.81 -0.89
N ASN A 354 22.55 13.76 0.39
CA ASN A 354 21.75 13.07 1.38
C ASN A 354 20.33 13.71 1.41
N ASP A 355 19.31 12.94 1.75
CA ASP A 355 17.93 13.41 1.78
C ASP A 355 17.71 14.58 2.75
N VAL A 356 18.48 14.67 3.84
CA VAL A 356 18.40 15.80 4.77
C VAL A 356 18.88 17.08 4.08
N GLU A 357 19.99 17.02 3.33
CA GLU A 357 20.48 18.17 2.55
C GLU A 357 19.47 18.60 1.50
N TYR A 358 18.90 17.65 0.77
CA TYR A 358 17.85 17.92 -0.21
C TYR A 358 16.63 18.60 0.44
N ARG A 359 16.17 18.08 1.57
CA ARG A 359 15.02 18.62 2.30
C ARG A 359 15.30 20.01 2.87
N LEU A 360 16.51 20.24 3.42
CA LEU A 360 16.93 21.56 3.90
C LEU A 360 17.05 22.57 2.76
N ALA A 361 17.66 22.18 1.63
CA ALA A 361 17.76 23.05 0.45
C ALA A 361 16.37 23.43 -0.08
N LYS A 362 15.43 22.48 -0.12
CA LYS A 362 14.06 22.74 -0.53
C LYS A 362 13.30 23.63 0.46
N LEU A 363 13.46 23.42 1.76
CA LEU A 363 12.91 24.33 2.76
C LEU A 363 13.46 25.74 2.57
N LYS A 364 14.77 25.85 2.39
CA LYS A 364 15.46 27.14 2.19
C LYS A 364 14.87 27.94 1.03
N SER A 365 14.55 27.29 -0.08
CA SER A 365 13.99 27.96 -1.27
C SER A 365 12.58 28.55 -1.05
N GLY A 366 11.89 28.15 0.01
CA GLY A 366 10.55 28.65 0.37
C GLY A 366 10.55 29.89 1.27
N TYR A 367 11.73 30.37 1.71
CA TYR A 367 11.86 31.50 2.63
C TYR A 367 12.80 32.57 2.09
N ASP A 368 12.44 33.82 2.33
CA ASP A 368 13.31 34.95 2.02
C ASP A 368 14.35 35.17 3.15
N LEU A 369 15.56 34.70 2.93
CA LEU A 369 16.64 34.80 3.90
C LEU A 369 17.33 36.20 3.96
N SER A 370 16.91 37.14 3.12
CA SER A 370 17.44 38.51 3.15
C SER A 370 16.94 39.29 4.38
N ASN A 371 15.78 38.93 4.92
CA ASN A 371 15.19 39.52 6.10
C ASN A 371 15.25 38.59 7.33
N GLU A 372 15.24 39.20 8.54
CA GLU A 372 15.35 38.48 9.81
C GLU A 372 14.18 37.49 10.04
N ASN A 373 12.97 37.91 9.71
CA ASN A 373 11.78 37.09 9.92
C ASN A 373 11.83 35.81 9.05
N GLY A 374 12.20 35.92 7.78
CA GLY A 374 12.38 34.76 6.89
C GLY A 374 13.48 33.82 7.37
N ARG A 375 14.60 34.36 7.91
CA ARG A 375 15.66 33.52 8.53
C ARG A 375 15.16 32.77 9.75
N ILE A 376 14.38 33.43 10.62
CA ILE A 376 13.78 32.77 11.79
C ILE A 376 12.80 31.66 11.37
N GLN A 377 11.91 31.95 10.42
CA GLN A 377 10.94 30.96 9.93
C GLN A 377 11.62 29.76 9.30
N TYR A 378 12.63 29.97 8.46
CA TYR A 378 13.45 28.89 7.90
C TYR A 378 14.12 28.07 9.00
N LEU A 379 14.76 28.71 9.98
CA LEU A 379 15.44 28.04 11.08
C LEU A 379 14.45 27.16 11.88
N MET A 380 13.28 27.68 12.20
CA MET A 380 12.24 26.93 12.92
C MET A 380 11.79 25.69 12.12
N ALA A 381 11.54 25.83 10.83
CA ALA A 381 11.16 24.73 9.95
C ALA A 381 12.31 23.70 9.82
N ALA A 382 13.55 24.15 9.69
CA ALA A 382 14.73 23.29 9.64
C ALA A 382 14.93 22.51 10.96
N VAL A 383 14.77 23.16 12.10
CA VAL A 383 14.82 22.52 13.43
C VAL A 383 13.72 21.46 13.57
N GLU A 384 12.51 21.72 13.08
CA GLU A 384 11.42 20.75 13.11
C GLU A 384 11.71 19.52 12.22
N LEU A 385 12.33 19.73 11.06
CA LEU A 385 12.82 18.67 10.19
C LEU A 385 13.87 17.82 10.89
N LEU A 386 14.93 18.44 11.44
CA LEU A 386 16.04 17.77 12.12
C LEU A 386 15.59 17.04 13.39
N ALA A 387 14.59 17.55 14.12
CA ALA A 387 13.99 16.88 15.27
C ALA A 387 13.30 15.56 14.92
N GLY A 388 13.03 15.31 13.63
CA GLY A 388 12.51 14.02 13.13
C GLY A 388 13.59 12.99 12.80
N LEU A 389 14.87 13.33 12.83
CA LEU A 389 15.96 12.40 12.58
C LEU A 389 16.20 11.53 13.83
N GLU A 390 16.34 10.22 13.65
CA GLU A 390 16.61 9.30 14.77
C GLU A 390 18.06 9.36 15.22
N ASN A 391 19.00 9.53 14.27
CA ASN A 391 20.44 9.51 14.57
C ASN A 391 20.87 10.84 15.21
N ALA A 392 21.35 10.78 16.46
CA ALA A 392 21.79 11.93 17.22
C ALA A 392 23.05 12.60 16.63
N ILE A 393 23.97 11.81 16.05
CA ILE A 393 25.20 12.33 15.42
C ILE A 393 24.83 13.07 14.13
N GLU A 394 23.96 12.49 13.31
CA GLU A 394 23.46 13.15 12.10
C GLU A 394 22.78 14.49 12.43
N ARG A 395 21.95 14.51 13.47
CA ARG A 395 21.34 15.76 13.97
C ARG A 395 22.37 16.81 14.35
N ASP A 396 23.40 16.42 15.11
CA ASP A 396 24.43 17.37 15.58
C ASP A 396 25.24 17.98 14.43
N VAL A 397 25.57 17.19 13.42
CA VAL A 397 26.27 17.65 12.21
C VAL A 397 25.45 18.74 11.50
N TYR A 398 24.16 18.48 11.27
CA TYR A 398 23.30 19.44 10.58
C TYR A 398 22.96 20.68 11.44
N VAL A 399 22.83 20.53 12.75
CA VAL A 399 22.67 21.67 13.66
C VAL A 399 23.90 22.58 13.63
N SER A 400 25.12 22.00 13.64
CA SER A 400 26.36 22.74 13.53
C SER A 400 26.45 23.50 12.20
N ARG A 401 26.05 22.89 11.11
CA ARG A 401 25.98 23.52 9.78
C ARG A 401 24.98 24.68 9.74
N LEU A 402 23.77 24.49 10.27
CA LEU A 402 22.76 25.56 10.34
C LEU A 402 23.22 26.73 11.23
N SER A 403 23.88 26.43 12.36
CA SER A 403 24.47 27.44 13.26
C SER A 403 25.47 28.33 12.52
N GLN A 404 26.37 27.72 11.75
CA GLN A 404 27.36 28.48 10.95
C GLN A 404 26.72 29.26 9.80
N GLU A 405 25.79 28.63 9.07
CA GLU A 405 25.14 29.23 7.90
C GLU A 405 24.31 30.47 8.25
N LEU A 406 23.57 30.41 9.37
CA LEU A 406 22.64 31.47 9.78
C LEU A 406 23.22 32.39 10.85
N ASN A 407 24.45 32.14 11.31
CA ASN A 407 25.11 32.86 12.40
C ASN A 407 24.27 32.90 13.69
N VAL A 408 23.74 31.73 14.10
CA VAL A 408 22.92 31.55 15.31
C VAL A 408 23.63 30.59 16.26
N ASP A 409 23.59 30.87 17.56
CA ASP A 409 24.19 30.00 18.57
C ASP A 409 23.66 28.56 18.52
N LYS A 410 24.59 27.60 18.49
CA LYS A 410 24.27 26.16 18.41
C LYS A 410 23.39 25.69 19.58
N ASN A 411 23.62 26.23 20.79
CA ASN A 411 22.85 25.84 21.97
C ASN A 411 21.41 26.32 21.89
N ALA A 412 21.15 27.49 21.31
CA ALA A 412 19.80 27.98 21.07
C ALA A 412 19.04 27.04 20.11
N ILE A 413 19.70 26.58 19.04
CA ILE A 413 19.11 25.61 18.10
C ILE A 413 18.81 24.26 18.79
N LEU A 414 19.75 23.74 19.59
CA LEU A 414 19.58 22.48 20.34
C LEU A 414 18.46 22.58 21.38
N GLN A 415 18.34 23.72 22.07
CA GLN A 415 17.27 23.98 23.04
C GLN A 415 15.90 23.95 22.33
N GLN A 416 15.75 24.66 21.24
CA GLN A 416 14.51 24.68 20.45
C GLN A 416 14.19 23.28 19.89
N MET A 417 15.20 22.54 19.43
CA MET A 417 15.02 21.17 18.95
C MET A 417 14.54 20.24 20.07
N SER A 418 15.05 20.38 21.30
CA SER A 418 14.61 19.58 22.44
C SER A 418 13.11 19.77 22.74
N VAL A 419 12.60 20.99 22.57
CA VAL A 419 11.16 21.30 22.71
C VAL A 419 10.35 20.58 21.62
N SER A 420 10.82 20.64 20.36
CA SER A 420 10.16 19.99 19.22
C SER A 420 10.14 18.46 19.37
N VAL A 421 11.24 17.84 19.79
CA VAL A 421 11.32 16.39 20.06
C VAL A 421 10.34 15.98 21.16
N ARG A 422 10.30 16.73 22.28
CA ARG A 422 9.36 16.45 23.40
C ARG A 422 7.90 16.59 22.95
N LYS A 423 7.59 17.61 22.12
CA LYS A 423 6.24 17.80 21.57
C LYS A 423 5.81 16.63 20.70
N LYS A 424 6.68 16.16 19.79
CA LYS A 424 6.45 14.99 18.93
C LYS A 424 6.28 13.70 19.74
N ALA A 425 7.16 13.46 20.72
CA ALA A 425 7.07 12.28 21.59
C ALA A 425 5.75 12.25 22.39
N ARG A 426 5.32 13.38 22.94
CA ARG A 426 4.02 13.49 23.64
C ARG A 426 2.83 13.26 22.70
N ALA A 427 2.90 13.78 21.47
CA ALA A 427 1.85 13.55 20.47
C ALA A 427 1.76 12.07 20.09
N ALA A 428 2.89 11.41 19.83
CA ALA A 428 2.96 9.98 19.52
C ALA A 428 2.44 9.12 20.68
N GLN A 429 2.82 9.45 21.93
CA GLN A 429 2.35 8.73 23.12
C GLN A 429 0.82 8.89 23.31
N ARG A 430 0.28 10.10 23.09
CA ARG A 430 -1.17 10.32 23.14
C ARG A 430 -1.91 9.53 22.07
N GLN A 431 -1.35 9.44 20.85
CA GLN A 431 -1.94 8.66 19.77
C GLN A 431 -1.92 7.17 20.12
N GLN A 432 -0.80 6.63 20.59
CA GLN A 432 -0.70 5.23 21.05
C GLN A 432 -1.68 4.92 22.18
N GLN A 433 -1.84 5.83 23.14
CA GLN A 433 -2.81 5.65 24.22
C GLN A 433 -4.25 5.64 23.69
N ARG A 434 -4.59 6.51 22.73
CA ARG A 434 -5.91 6.49 22.08
C ARG A 434 -6.15 5.19 21.35
N ASP A 435 -5.21 4.76 20.50
CA ASP A 435 -5.31 3.52 19.74
C ASP A 435 -5.43 2.29 20.67
N MET A 436 -4.67 2.27 21.77
CA MET A 436 -4.75 1.22 22.79
C MET A 436 -6.09 1.24 23.54
N THR A 437 -6.59 2.43 23.88
CA THR A 437 -7.89 2.59 24.55
C THR A 437 -9.04 2.16 23.63
N GLU A 438 -8.98 2.51 22.34
CA GLU A 438 -9.95 2.06 21.34
C GLU A 438 -9.91 0.53 21.17
N GLN A 439 -8.72 -0.08 21.09
CA GLN A 439 -8.59 -1.54 21.01
C GLN A 439 -9.08 -2.26 22.28
N LEU A 440 -8.84 -1.70 23.46
CA LEU A 440 -9.31 -2.27 24.73
C LEU A 440 -10.81 -2.11 24.92
N SER A 441 -11.40 -0.99 24.51
CA SER A 441 -12.84 -0.77 24.54
C SER A 441 -13.57 -1.70 23.55
N ALA A 442 -13.04 -1.88 22.35
CA ALA A 442 -13.57 -2.82 21.37
C ALA A 442 -13.51 -4.31 21.84
N ARG A 443 -12.56 -4.66 22.71
CA ARG A 443 -12.46 -6.03 23.28
C ARG A 443 -13.44 -6.32 24.40
N ARG A 444 -14.04 -5.30 25.04
CA ARG A 444 -14.93 -5.41 26.20
C ARG A 444 -16.38 -5.04 25.93
N ASP A 445 -16.75 -4.74 24.70
CA ASP A 445 -18.12 -4.38 24.36
C ASP A 445 -19.01 -5.63 24.38
N THR A 446 -19.65 -5.85 25.51
CA THR A 446 -20.64 -6.93 25.71
C THR A 446 -22.01 -6.54 25.18
N VAL A 447 -22.28 -5.24 25.00
CA VAL A 447 -23.55 -4.68 24.54
C VAL A 447 -23.68 -4.74 23.03
N ASN A 448 -22.60 -4.42 22.30
CA ASN A 448 -22.56 -4.45 20.85
C ASN A 448 -21.40 -5.34 20.35
N PRO A 449 -21.48 -6.67 20.49
CA PRO A 449 -20.38 -7.58 20.14
C PRO A 449 -20.03 -7.56 18.64
N GLU A 450 -20.98 -7.19 17.78
CA GLU A 450 -20.81 -7.08 16.34
C GLU A 450 -19.93 -5.88 15.96
N LYS A 451 -19.83 -4.87 16.80
CA LYS A 451 -18.94 -3.71 16.63
C LYS A 451 -17.49 -4.13 16.38
N ARG A 452 -17.04 -5.19 17.03
CA ARG A 452 -15.68 -5.76 16.85
C ARG A 452 -15.41 -6.20 15.39
N ARG A 453 -16.44 -6.69 14.71
CA ARG A 453 -16.33 -7.18 13.33
C ARG A 453 -16.48 -6.05 12.30
N TYR A 454 -17.26 -5.01 12.62
CA TYR A 454 -17.69 -3.96 11.72
C TYR A 454 -17.44 -2.56 12.30
N VAL A 455 -16.23 -2.32 12.83
CA VAL A 455 -15.88 -1.12 13.61
C VAL A 455 -16.25 0.19 12.90
N ARG A 456 -15.95 0.32 11.62
CA ARG A 456 -16.19 1.57 10.87
C ARG A 456 -17.67 1.84 10.67
N VAL A 457 -18.43 0.82 10.28
CA VAL A 457 -19.89 0.94 10.09
C VAL A 457 -20.59 1.16 11.40
N ALA A 458 -20.26 0.38 12.44
CA ALA A 458 -20.84 0.54 13.79
C ALA A 458 -20.59 1.94 14.36
N ASN A 459 -19.41 2.52 14.18
CA ASN A 459 -19.14 3.90 14.59
C ASN A 459 -19.96 4.92 13.78
N ALA A 460 -20.19 4.69 12.49
CA ALA A 460 -21.06 5.53 11.68
C ALA A 460 -22.53 5.43 12.11
N GLU A 461 -22.99 4.22 12.46
CA GLU A 461 -24.32 3.98 13.03
C GLU A 461 -24.51 4.73 14.36
N GLU A 462 -23.55 4.63 15.28
CA GLU A 462 -23.57 5.33 16.58
C GLU A 462 -23.62 6.85 16.40
N ARG A 463 -22.84 7.40 15.49
CA ARG A 463 -22.83 8.84 15.16
C ARG A 463 -24.13 9.29 14.52
N LEU A 464 -24.75 8.47 13.69
CA LEU A 464 -26.04 8.77 13.10
C LEU A 464 -27.16 8.77 14.16
N ILE A 465 -27.13 7.84 15.11
CA ILE A 465 -28.02 7.81 16.29
C ILE A 465 -27.85 9.09 17.11
N ALA A 466 -26.61 9.46 17.45
CA ALA A 466 -26.33 10.68 18.21
C ALA A 466 -26.79 11.94 17.46
N CYS A 467 -26.59 11.98 16.13
CA CYS A 467 -27.08 13.08 15.29
C CYS A 467 -28.60 13.26 15.41
N LEU A 468 -29.38 12.17 15.43
CA LEU A 468 -30.83 12.23 15.59
C LEU A 468 -31.29 12.71 16.97
N PHE A 469 -30.53 12.42 18.03
CA PHE A 469 -30.84 12.99 19.37
C PHE A 469 -30.75 14.51 19.38
N HIS A 470 -29.94 15.11 18.53
CA HIS A 470 -29.72 16.55 18.49
C HIS A 470 -30.46 17.24 17.31
N ASN A 471 -30.92 16.48 16.30
CA ASN A 471 -31.52 17.02 15.07
C ASN A 471 -32.73 16.15 14.65
N ASN A 472 -33.83 16.25 15.39
CA ASN A 472 -35.04 15.44 15.22
C ASN A 472 -35.74 15.65 13.86
N ASP A 473 -35.61 16.82 13.28
CA ASP A 473 -36.14 17.20 11.96
C ASP A 473 -35.58 16.33 10.83
N LEU A 474 -34.43 15.71 11.03
CA LEU A 474 -33.84 14.78 10.06
C LEU A 474 -34.49 13.39 10.04
N ALA A 475 -35.30 13.02 11.03
CA ALA A 475 -35.78 11.66 11.21
C ALA A 475 -36.53 11.09 10.02
N GLN A 476 -37.45 11.85 9.43
CA GLN A 476 -38.21 11.39 8.24
C GLN A 476 -37.31 11.20 7.01
N SER A 477 -36.36 12.11 6.82
CA SER A 477 -35.42 12.05 5.70
C SER A 477 -34.47 10.85 5.85
N LEU A 478 -33.93 10.65 7.05
CA LEU A 478 -33.01 9.55 7.36
C LEU A 478 -33.71 8.20 7.32
N ASN A 479 -34.94 8.09 7.81
CA ASN A 479 -35.72 6.84 7.72
C ASN A 479 -35.98 6.38 6.29
N ARG A 480 -36.20 7.31 5.36
CA ARG A 480 -36.37 6.98 3.92
C ARG A 480 -35.06 6.53 3.28
N ARG A 481 -33.95 7.13 3.67
CA ARG A 481 -32.62 6.90 3.04
C ARG A 481 -31.87 5.72 3.64
N VAL A 482 -31.93 5.60 4.96
CA VAL A 482 -31.28 4.55 5.77
C VAL A 482 -32.31 3.96 6.71
N PRO A 483 -33.21 3.08 6.22
CA PRO A 483 -34.14 2.38 7.09
C PRO A 483 -33.37 1.45 8.05
N PRO A 484 -33.94 1.11 9.24
CA PRO A 484 -33.26 0.33 10.29
C PRO A 484 -32.61 -0.96 9.80
N GLU A 485 -33.14 -1.59 8.76
CA GLU A 485 -32.61 -2.84 8.17
C GLU A 485 -31.24 -2.68 7.51
N LYS A 486 -30.82 -1.44 7.25
CA LYS A 486 -29.49 -1.13 6.69
C LYS A 486 -28.40 -1.09 7.75
N PHE A 487 -28.77 -1.04 9.02
CA PHE A 487 -27.81 -1.12 10.12
C PHE A 487 -27.25 -2.54 10.24
N VAL A 488 -25.95 -2.63 10.39
CA VAL A 488 -25.21 -3.91 10.43
C VAL A 488 -25.26 -4.50 11.83
N THR A 489 -25.17 -3.64 12.89
CA THR A 489 -25.15 -4.11 14.27
C THR A 489 -26.55 -4.18 14.86
N ALA A 490 -26.88 -5.30 15.52
CA ALA A 490 -28.22 -5.55 16.07
C ALA A 490 -28.61 -4.53 17.17
N PHE A 491 -27.65 -4.17 18.03
CA PHE A 491 -27.86 -3.19 19.09
C PHE A 491 -28.19 -1.80 18.53
N ASN A 492 -27.36 -1.29 17.60
CA ASN A 492 -27.58 0.03 17.02
C ASN A 492 -28.86 0.06 16.17
N ARG A 493 -29.17 -1.02 15.45
CA ARG A 493 -30.41 -1.17 14.69
C ARG A 493 -31.65 -0.99 15.57
N ARG A 494 -31.68 -1.70 16.70
CA ARG A 494 -32.78 -1.61 17.67
C ARG A 494 -32.93 -0.21 18.26
N LEU A 495 -31.82 0.41 18.66
CA LEU A 495 -31.81 1.79 19.18
C LEU A 495 -32.30 2.78 18.14
N TYR A 496 -31.82 2.69 16.90
CA TYR A 496 -32.20 3.56 15.81
C TYR A 496 -33.69 3.44 15.48
N GLN A 497 -34.22 2.21 15.43
CA GLN A 497 -35.63 1.93 15.19
C GLN A 497 -36.51 2.51 16.30
N SER A 498 -36.14 2.32 17.56
CA SER A 498 -36.86 2.89 18.70
C SER A 498 -36.82 4.42 18.68
N LEU A 499 -35.66 5.02 18.39
CA LEU A 499 -35.48 6.47 18.31
C LEU A 499 -36.37 7.08 17.20
N LEU A 500 -36.36 6.47 16.00
CA LEU A 500 -37.23 6.89 14.90
C LEU A 500 -38.71 6.78 15.27
N GLY A 501 -39.11 5.70 15.97
CA GLY A 501 -40.48 5.49 16.45
C GLY A 501 -40.92 6.61 17.37
N LYS A 502 -40.08 6.99 18.33
CA LYS A 502 -40.36 8.07 19.30
C LYS A 502 -40.44 9.45 18.61
N ILE A 503 -39.59 9.73 17.62
CA ILE A 503 -39.57 11.01 16.91
C ILE A 503 -40.75 11.14 15.94
N ILE A 504 -41.09 10.07 15.19
CA ILE A 504 -42.06 10.13 14.11
C ILE A 504 -43.49 9.94 14.59
N ASN A 505 -43.73 9.12 15.64
CA ASN A 505 -45.08 8.74 16.10
C ASN A 505 -45.60 9.57 17.28
N GLU A 506 -44.76 10.33 17.98
CA GLU A 506 -45.23 11.22 19.05
C GLU A 506 -45.54 12.62 18.46
N GLU A 507 -46.80 13.01 18.57
CA GLU A 507 -47.30 14.35 18.18
C GLU A 507 -46.78 15.49 19.10
N THR A 508 -45.92 15.20 20.08
CA THR A 508 -45.37 16.18 21.00
C THR A 508 -43.94 16.58 20.65
N VAL A 509 -43.73 17.86 20.49
CA VAL A 509 -42.51 18.57 20.01
C VAL A 509 -41.35 18.54 21.04
N THR A 510 -41.20 17.52 21.84
CA THR A 510 -40.06 17.39 22.77
C THR A 510 -39.00 16.45 22.23
N SER A 511 -37.74 16.93 22.20
CA SER A 511 -36.58 16.09 21.79
C SER A 511 -36.48 14.87 22.72
N PRO A 512 -36.30 13.66 22.15
CA PRO A 512 -36.19 12.44 22.95
C PRO A 512 -35.03 12.54 23.93
N GLN A 513 -35.27 12.09 25.17
CA GLN A 513 -34.28 12.04 26.22
C GLN A 513 -33.73 10.61 26.37
N ILE A 514 -32.49 10.47 26.83
CA ILE A 514 -31.88 9.15 27.06
C ILE A 514 -32.76 8.32 28.02
N THR A 515 -33.39 8.96 29.00
CA THR A 515 -34.29 8.34 29.96
C THR A 515 -35.51 7.66 29.33
N ASP A 516 -35.93 8.07 28.14
CA ASP A 516 -37.09 7.50 27.45
C ASP A 516 -36.85 6.06 26.94
N PHE A 517 -35.61 5.62 27.00
CA PHE A 517 -35.16 4.26 26.61
C PHE A 517 -35.03 3.33 27.84
N SER A 518 -35.26 3.82 29.05
CA SER A 518 -35.06 3.04 30.27
C SER A 518 -35.93 1.78 30.40
N ALA A 519 -37.09 1.76 29.74
CA ALA A 519 -37.95 0.57 29.69
C ALA A 519 -37.54 -0.46 28.60
N GLU A 520 -36.73 -0.06 27.64
CA GLU A 520 -36.37 -0.87 26.49
C GLU A 520 -34.90 -1.36 26.52
N CYS A 521 -34.09 -0.76 27.38
CA CYS A 521 -32.65 -1.01 27.49
C CYS A 521 -32.26 -1.52 28.88
N THR A 522 -31.32 -2.46 28.90
CA THR A 522 -30.68 -2.88 30.17
C THR A 522 -29.77 -1.75 30.72
N PRO A 523 -29.36 -1.80 31.99
CA PRO A 523 -28.47 -0.79 32.59
C PRO A 523 -27.16 -0.61 31.77
N ASP A 524 -26.57 -1.69 31.26
CA ASP A 524 -25.35 -1.64 30.48
C ASP A 524 -25.61 -1.00 29.11
N GLU A 525 -26.74 -1.29 28.45
CA GLU A 525 -27.17 -0.67 27.20
C GLU A 525 -27.48 0.82 27.38
N MET A 526 -28.08 1.22 28.52
CA MET A 526 -28.29 2.63 28.88
C MET A 526 -26.96 3.37 29.04
N GLY A 527 -25.97 2.73 29.68
CA GLY A 527 -24.61 3.27 29.77
C GLY A 527 -23.96 3.47 28.40
N CYS A 528 -24.16 2.50 27.51
CA CYS A 528 -23.65 2.57 26.11
C CYS A 528 -24.35 3.71 25.33
N LEU A 529 -25.68 3.82 25.43
CA LEU A 529 -26.44 4.89 24.79
C LEU A 529 -26.02 6.28 25.30
N ALA A 530 -25.86 6.44 26.62
CA ALA A 530 -25.40 7.71 27.21
C ALA A 530 -24.01 8.09 26.65
N LYS A 531 -23.11 7.12 26.52
CA LYS A 531 -21.78 7.31 25.96
C LYS A 531 -21.85 7.73 24.48
N ILE A 532 -22.67 7.06 23.65
CA ILE A 532 -22.88 7.39 22.25
C ILE A 532 -23.32 8.85 22.09
N VAL A 533 -24.29 9.29 22.87
CA VAL A 533 -24.82 10.66 22.78
C VAL A 533 -23.81 11.69 23.29
N GLN A 534 -23.13 11.44 24.42
CA GLN A 534 -22.16 12.38 24.99
C GLN A 534 -20.88 12.53 24.16
N GLU A 535 -20.29 11.43 23.70
CA GLU A 535 -19.06 11.47 22.91
C GLU A 535 -19.26 12.12 21.53
N ASN A 536 -20.50 12.20 21.06
CA ASN A 536 -20.86 12.73 19.76
C ASN A 536 -21.76 13.99 19.83
N ALA A 537 -21.74 14.72 20.93
CA ALA A 537 -22.59 15.90 21.16
C ALA A 537 -22.37 17.08 20.18
N GLY A 538 -21.25 17.10 19.44
CA GLY A 538 -20.92 18.15 18.45
C GLY A 538 -21.27 17.82 17.01
N ILE A 539 -21.97 16.72 16.73
CA ILE A 539 -22.30 16.30 15.36
C ILE A 539 -23.41 17.19 14.79
N THR A 540 -23.17 17.73 13.60
CA THR A 540 -24.14 18.59 12.88
C THR A 540 -24.92 17.78 11.84
N ALA A 541 -26.05 18.33 11.37
CA ALA A 541 -26.85 17.76 10.27
C ALA A 541 -26.01 17.55 8.99
N LYS A 542 -24.96 18.35 8.78
CA LYS A 542 -24.09 18.25 7.62
C LYS A 542 -23.19 17.01 7.69
N ASP A 543 -22.79 16.62 8.90
CA ASP A 543 -21.93 15.44 9.11
C ASP A 543 -22.69 14.13 8.91
N ALA A 544 -24.03 14.16 9.07
CA ALA A 544 -24.91 13.00 8.86
C ALA A 544 -24.78 12.39 7.46
N GLU A 545 -24.50 13.22 6.45
CA GLU A 545 -24.34 12.76 5.06
C GLU A 545 -23.17 11.78 4.90
N GLU A 546 -22.05 12.03 5.55
CA GLU A 546 -20.90 11.14 5.52
C GLU A 546 -21.23 9.78 6.15
N TYR A 547 -21.94 9.78 7.29
CA TYR A 547 -22.31 8.54 7.98
C TYR A 547 -23.32 7.73 7.19
N VAL A 548 -24.30 8.38 6.55
CA VAL A 548 -25.24 7.76 5.63
C VAL A 548 -24.49 7.03 4.50
N GLN A 549 -23.50 7.68 3.90
CA GLN A 549 -22.71 7.08 2.81
C GLN A 549 -21.92 5.86 3.30
N ILE A 550 -21.33 5.91 4.48
CA ILE A 550 -20.59 4.77 5.06
C ILE A 550 -21.54 3.58 5.30
N ILE A 551 -22.71 3.82 5.91
CA ILE A 551 -23.68 2.76 6.21
C ILE A 551 -24.21 2.11 4.92
N LEU A 552 -24.54 2.90 3.91
CA LEU A 552 -25.07 2.39 2.64
C LEU A 552 -24.01 1.65 1.81
N SER A 553 -22.76 2.14 1.80
CA SER A 553 -21.69 1.58 0.98
C SER A 553 -21.08 0.31 1.58
N GLU A 554 -20.86 0.27 2.89
CA GLU A 554 -20.19 -0.84 3.57
C GLU A 554 -21.19 -1.82 4.19
N GLY A 555 -22.37 -1.37 4.61
CA GLY A 555 -23.43 -2.24 5.11
C GLY A 555 -23.96 -3.24 4.08
N ALA A 556 -23.96 -2.84 2.80
CA ALA A 556 -24.32 -3.75 1.70
C ALA A 556 -23.31 -4.89 1.46
N LEU A 557 -22.05 -4.71 1.88
CA LEU A 557 -20.96 -5.69 1.71
C LEU A 557 -20.87 -6.71 2.86
N THR A 558 -21.60 -6.48 3.96
CA THR A 558 -21.50 -7.29 5.18
C THR A 558 -22.57 -8.38 5.29
N ASP A 559 -23.58 -8.35 4.45
CA ASP A 559 -24.66 -9.35 4.41
C ASP A 559 -24.20 -10.59 3.62
N THR A 560 -23.45 -11.47 4.29
CA THR A 560 -22.87 -12.70 3.68
C THR A 560 -23.92 -13.66 3.15
N ASP A 561 -25.16 -13.62 3.65
CA ASP A 561 -26.24 -14.48 3.18
C ASP A 561 -26.90 -13.93 1.89
N LYS A 562 -26.95 -12.61 1.77
CA LYS A 562 -27.36 -11.96 0.50
C LYS A 562 -26.26 -12.02 -0.57
N VAL A 563 -24.98 -11.97 -0.18
CA VAL A 563 -23.85 -12.13 -1.11
C VAL A 563 -23.75 -13.56 -1.65
N ARG A 564 -24.13 -14.58 -0.86
CA ARG A 564 -24.17 -15.97 -1.31
C ARG A 564 -25.36 -16.31 -2.22
N GLY A 565 -26.43 -15.53 -2.12
CA GLY A 565 -27.65 -15.70 -2.94
C GLY A 565 -27.81 -14.70 -4.08
N ALA A 566 -26.97 -13.67 -4.16
CA ALA A 566 -27.07 -12.61 -5.15
C ALA A 566 -26.50 -13.05 -6.51
N ASN A 567 -27.23 -12.74 -7.57
CA ASN A 567 -26.74 -12.91 -8.93
C ASN A 567 -25.47 -12.05 -9.13
N PRO A 568 -24.40 -12.58 -9.75
CA PRO A 568 -23.16 -11.81 -10.02
C PRO A 568 -23.39 -10.45 -10.71
N ALA A 569 -24.46 -10.32 -11.48
CA ALA A 569 -24.83 -9.06 -12.14
C ALA A 569 -25.27 -7.95 -11.16
N ASP A 570 -25.97 -8.30 -10.07
CA ASP A 570 -26.42 -7.34 -9.06
C ASP A 570 -25.27 -6.86 -8.17
N LEU A 571 -24.31 -7.74 -7.86
CA LEU A 571 -23.08 -7.41 -7.15
C LEU A 571 -22.19 -6.47 -7.98
N GLN A 572 -22.10 -6.69 -9.29
CA GLN A 572 -21.34 -5.84 -10.21
C GLN A 572 -22.00 -4.47 -10.36
N ALA A 573 -23.32 -4.41 -10.46
CA ALA A 573 -24.06 -3.15 -10.53
C ALA A 573 -23.88 -2.30 -9.24
N GLN A 574 -23.84 -2.94 -8.08
CA GLN A 574 -23.55 -2.27 -6.79
C GLN A 574 -22.10 -1.78 -6.71
N LEU A 575 -21.14 -2.55 -7.16
CA LEU A 575 -19.72 -2.15 -7.23
C LEU A 575 -19.51 -0.99 -8.22
N ASP A 576 -20.22 -0.97 -9.34
CA ASP A 576 -20.13 0.11 -10.32
C ASP A 576 -20.85 1.39 -9.86
N ALA A 577 -21.94 1.27 -9.10
CA ALA A 577 -22.58 2.39 -8.41
C ALA A 577 -21.64 3.01 -7.36
N LEU A 578 -20.93 2.19 -6.58
CA LEU A 578 -19.92 2.64 -5.61
C LEU A 578 -18.70 3.30 -6.29
N ARG A 579 -18.31 2.84 -7.47
CA ARG A 579 -17.24 3.45 -8.27
C ARG A 579 -17.63 4.79 -8.89
N LYS A 580 -18.91 4.98 -9.24
CA LYS A 580 -19.44 6.26 -9.75
C LYS A 580 -19.57 7.33 -8.67
N GLN A 581 -19.75 6.94 -7.41
CA GLN A 581 -19.82 7.87 -6.28
C GLN A 581 -18.44 8.33 -5.75
N LYS A 582 -17.36 7.68 -6.20
CA LYS A 582 -15.96 8.07 -5.87
C LYS A 582 -15.31 8.99 -6.91
N LYS A 583 -16.05 9.45 -7.88
CA LYS A 583 -15.67 10.55 -8.79
C LYS A 583 -16.39 11.83 -8.36
#